data_e3aeca51745046ec05d34f1d7a96b510
#
_entry.id   e3aeca51745046ec05d34f1d7a96b510
#
_cell.length_a   1.000
_cell.length_b   1.000
_cell.length_c   1.000
_cell.angle_alpha   90.00
_cell.angle_beta   90.00
_cell.angle_gamma   90.00
#
_symmetry.space_group_name_H-M   'P 1'
#
loop_
_entity.id
_entity.type
_entity.pdbx_description
1 polymer ?
#
loop_
_entity_poly.entity_id
_entity_poly.type
_entity_poly.pdbx_seq_one_letter_code
_entity_poly.pdbx_strand_id
1 'polypeptide(L)'
;SLDGVIDAVDAVHPKCLLLAQCHQRQIPVITCGAAGGQCDATLIEIADLSRTFNDALLHQVRRNLRGNYGFPSGEDSRKKFGIAAVFSPENIRYPQGDGCVSTERPTHQPAGLRCDAGFGTVTHVTATFGLLAAGDIINRIAWSGNKEGGPGPPSGSGI
;
A
#
# COMPACT_ATOMS: atom_id res chain seq x y z
N SER A 1 14.79 -17.25 9.80
CA SER A 1 14.84 -16.23 8.74
C SER A 1 13.47 -16.15 8.08
N LEU A 2 13.05 -14.93 7.71
CA LEU A 2 11.83 -14.71 6.93
C LEU A 2 12.24 -14.51 5.47
N ASP A 3 11.57 -15.17 4.55
CA ASP A 3 11.82 -15.06 3.10
C ASP A 3 11.08 -13.87 2.49
N GLY A 4 10.00 -13.42 3.12
CA GLY A 4 9.24 -12.24 2.73
C GLY A 4 8.15 -11.88 3.74
N VAL A 5 7.63 -10.66 3.64
CA VAL A 5 6.60 -10.14 4.54
C VAL A 5 5.51 -9.45 3.73
N ILE A 6 4.25 -9.76 4.04
CA ILE A 6 3.08 -8.99 3.59
C ILE A 6 2.57 -8.19 4.79
N ASP A 7 2.54 -6.88 4.67
CA ASP A 7 2.05 -5.99 5.70
C ASP A 7 0.66 -5.46 5.34
N ALA A 8 -0.35 -5.90 6.10
CA ALA A 8 -1.72 -5.42 6.03
C ALA A 8 -2.16 -4.69 7.32
N VAL A 9 -1.22 -4.20 8.11
CA VAL A 9 -1.51 -3.43 9.33
C VAL A 9 -2.11 -2.08 8.97
N ASP A 10 -3.19 -1.67 9.63
CA ASP A 10 -3.89 -0.40 9.43
C ASP A 10 -3.41 0.74 10.34
N ALA A 11 -2.61 0.42 11.36
CA ALA A 11 -2.07 1.40 12.31
C ALA A 11 -0.69 1.92 11.83
N VAL A 12 -0.55 3.23 11.73
CA VAL A 12 0.64 3.90 11.16
C VAL A 12 1.93 3.52 11.87
N HIS A 13 1.94 3.59 13.21
CA HIS A 13 3.18 3.39 13.96
C HIS A 13 3.75 1.96 13.86
N PRO A 14 2.98 0.90 14.15
CA PRO A 14 3.49 -0.48 13.98
C PRO A 14 3.79 -0.82 12.52
N LYS A 15 3.03 -0.28 11.56
CA LYS A 15 3.31 -0.42 10.13
C LYS A 15 4.68 0.17 9.78
N CYS A 16 4.97 1.39 10.20
CA CYS A 16 6.26 2.03 9.94
C CYS A 16 7.43 1.26 10.57
N LEU A 17 7.25 0.78 11.81
CA LEU A 17 8.27 -0.02 12.49
C LEU A 17 8.56 -1.32 11.72
N LEU A 18 7.52 -2.04 11.30
CA LEU A 18 7.64 -3.27 10.52
C LEU A 18 8.39 -3.02 9.20
N LEU A 19 7.96 -2.01 8.44
CA LEU A 19 8.56 -1.68 7.15
C LEU A 19 10.02 -1.25 7.28
N ALA A 20 10.35 -0.43 8.28
CA ALA A 20 11.71 -0.01 8.53
C ALA A 20 12.61 -1.18 8.92
N GLN A 21 12.13 -2.11 9.76
CA GLN A 21 12.87 -3.31 10.14
C GLN A 21 13.09 -4.26 8.96
N CYS A 22 12.08 -4.47 8.11
CA CYS A 22 12.24 -5.27 6.90
C CYS A 22 13.26 -4.63 5.95
N HIS A 23 13.15 -3.31 5.73
CA HIS A 23 14.07 -2.57 4.87
C HIS A 23 15.53 -2.66 5.38
N GLN A 24 15.75 -2.41 6.67
CA GLN A 24 17.09 -2.49 7.29
C GLN A 24 17.70 -3.88 7.19
N ARG A 25 16.90 -4.93 7.30
CA ARG A 25 17.32 -6.33 7.23
C ARG A 25 17.32 -6.91 5.83
N GLN A 26 16.97 -6.10 4.83
CA GLN A 26 16.84 -6.51 3.43
C GLN A 26 15.86 -7.69 3.23
N ILE A 27 14.82 -7.78 4.07
CA ILE A 27 13.75 -8.75 3.93
C ILE A 27 12.75 -8.20 2.90
N PRO A 28 12.42 -8.93 1.84
CA PRO A 28 11.40 -8.53 0.88
C PRO A 28 10.09 -8.23 1.59
N VAL A 29 9.53 -7.04 1.36
CA VAL A 29 8.27 -6.62 1.98
C VAL A 29 7.38 -5.92 0.96
N ILE A 30 6.08 -6.20 1.05
CA ILE A 30 5.04 -5.46 0.37
C ILE A 30 4.02 -4.99 1.40
N THR A 31 3.60 -3.75 1.31
CA THR A 31 2.60 -3.15 2.20
C THR A 31 1.29 -2.90 1.48
N CYS A 32 0.18 -3.06 2.17
CA CYS A 32 -1.15 -2.70 1.66
C CYS A 32 -1.56 -1.33 2.19
N GLY A 33 -2.13 -0.52 1.31
CA GLY A 33 -2.81 0.72 1.66
C GLY A 33 -4.21 0.50 2.24
N ALA A 34 -4.95 1.59 2.38
CA ALA A 34 -6.32 1.56 2.87
C ALA A 34 -7.29 1.23 1.71
N ALA A 35 -8.22 0.30 1.96
CA ALA A 35 -9.24 -0.13 0.99
C ALA A 35 -10.63 0.47 1.27
N GLY A 36 -10.79 1.25 2.33
CA GLY A 36 -12.07 1.82 2.73
C GLY A 36 -12.63 2.85 1.75
N GLY A 37 -13.92 2.73 1.40
CA GLY A 37 -14.59 3.64 0.47
C GLY A 37 -14.21 3.49 -1.01
N GLN A 38 -13.48 2.44 -1.36
CA GLN A 38 -13.12 2.08 -2.73
C GLN A 38 -14.02 0.97 -3.25
N CYS A 39 -14.32 0.99 -4.55
CA CYS A 39 -15.26 0.06 -5.18
C CYS A 39 -14.73 -0.57 -6.47
N ASP A 40 -13.71 0.02 -7.10
CA ASP A 40 -13.17 -0.44 -8.38
C ASP A 40 -11.84 -1.18 -8.20
N ALA A 41 -11.92 -2.51 -8.22
CA ALA A 41 -10.75 -3.37 -8.11
C ALA A 41 -9.80 -3.29 -9.32
N THR A 42 -10.26 -2.77 -10.46
CA THR A 42 -9.43 -2.65 -11.68
C THR A 42 -8.43 -1.51 -11.61
N LEU A 43 -8.62 -0.58 -10.68
CA LEU A 43 -7.71 0.54 -10.45
C LEU A 43 -6.58 0.20 -9.47
N ILE A 44 -6.62 -0.98 -8.84
CA ILE A 44 -5.61 -1.37 -7.86
C ILE A 44 -4.29 -1.67 -8.56
N GLU A 45 -3.22 -1.07 -8.06
CA GLU A 45 -1.89 -1.22 -8.63
C GLU A 45 -0.81 -1.44 -7.56
N ILE A 46 0.35 -1.89 -8.00
CA ILE A 46 1.56 -2.00 -7.18
C ILE A 46 2.56 -0.95 -7.64
N ALA A 47 3.00 -0.12 -6.71
CA ALA A 47 4.08 0.85 -6.95
C ALA A 47 5.06 0.88 -5.78
N ASP A 48 6.19 1.58 -5.95
CA ASP A 48 7.04 1.91 -4.80
C ASP A 48 6.27 2.80 -3.83
N LEU A 49 6.36 2.51 -2.53
CA LEU A 49 5.65 3.25 -1.48
C LEU A 49 5.86 4.77 -1.59
N SER A 50 7.04 5.23 -2.04
CA SER A 50 7.32 6.65 -2.24
C SER A 50 6.46 7.30 -3.34
N ARG A 51 5.86 6.50 -4.22
CA ARG A 51 5.10 6.94 -5.40
C ARG A 51 3.57 6.83 -5.23
N THR A 52 3.11 6.19 -4.17
CA THR A 52 1.67 6.04 -3.92
C THR A 52 0.99 7.41 -3.68
N PHE A 53 -0.26 7.53 -4.05
CA PHE A 53 -1.07 8.74 -3.90
C PHE A 53 -2.53 8.38 -3.60
N ASN A 54 -3.38 9.34 -3.29
CA ASN A 54 -4.79 9.18 -2.92
C ASN A 54 -5.06 8.19 -1.76
N ASP A 55 -4.03 7.83 -0.99
CA ASP A 55 -4.12 6.93 0.15
C ASP A 55 -3.65 7.65 1.41
N ALA A 56 -4.56 7.93 2.32
CA ALA A 56 -4.27 8.70 3.53
C ALA A 56 -3.42 7.91 4.54
N LEU A 57 -3.57 6.57 4.60
CA LEU A 57 -2.75 5.71 5.45
C LEU A 57 -1.30 5.72 4.96
N LEU A 58 -1.09 5.42 3.68
CA LEU A 58 0.25 5.42 3.09
C LEU A 58 0.88 6.81 3.06
N HIS A 59 0.09 7.87 2.95
CA HIS A 59 0.60 9.25 3.09
C HIS A 59 1.23 9.47 4.48
N GLN A 60 0.54 9.08 5.55
CA GLN A 60 1.06 9.18 6.92
C GLN A 60 2.28 8.27 7.12
N VAL A 61 2.25 7.05 6.58
CA VAL A 61 3.38 6.11 6.61
C VAL A 61 4.61 6.72 5.94
N ARG A 62 4.49 7.25 4.71
CA ARG A 62 5.61 7.92 4.02
C ARG A 62 6.17 9.09 4.83
N ARG A 63 5.30 9.93 5.39
CA ARG A 63 5.72 11.06 6.23
C ARG A 63 6.50 10.58 7.46
N ASN A 64 6.01 9.55 8.12
CA ASN A 64 6.64 8.99 9.32
C ASN A 64 7.98 8.31 9.01
N LEU A 65 8.06 7.52 7.94
CA LEU A 65 9.31 6.86 7.50
C LEU A 65 10.39 7.89 7.16
N ARG A 66 10.03 9.00 6.50
CA ARG A 66 10.96 10.10 6.23
C ARG A 66 11.43 10.82 7.50
N GLY A 67 10.50 11.09 8.43
CA GLY A 67 10.81 11.85 9.64
C GLY A 67 11.60 11.07 10.69
N ASN A 68 11.32 9.77 10.84
CA ASN A 68 11.76 8.99 12.00
C ASN A 68 12.66 7.79 11.65
N TYR A 69 12.74 7.37 10.38
CA TYR A 69 13.45 6.15 9.99
C TYR A 69 14.49 6.37 8.88
N GLY A 70 14.82 7.62 8.56
CA GLY A 70 15.89 7.96 7.62
C GLY A 70 15.60 7.65 6.14
N PHE A 71 14.32 7.48 5.76
CA PHE A 71 13.95 7.29 4.36
C PHE A 71 14.14 8.58 3.55
N PRO A 72 14.38 8.48 2.23
CA PRO A 72 14.69 9.62 1.37
C PRO A 72 13.69 10.78 1.50
N SER A 73 14.16 11.99 1.76
CA SER A 73 13.37 13.20 2.00
C SER A 73 14.05 14.43 1.40
N GLY A 74 13.39 15.57 1.40
CA GLY A 74 13.94 16.83 0.88
C GLY A 74 14.37 16.70 -0.58
N GLU A 75 15.63 17.01 -0.88
CA GLU A 75 16.20 16.91 -2.24
C GLU A 75 16.20 15.47 -2.77
N ASP A 76 16.31 14.50 -1.86
CA ASP A 76 16.26 13.07 -2.17
C ASP A 76 14.82 12.51 -2.27
N SER A 77 13.79 13.33 -2.14
CA SER A 77 12.38 12.90 -2.15
C SER A 77 11.96 12.14 -3.42
N ARG A 78 12.72 12.28 -4.51
CA ARG A 78 12.52 11.55 -5.77
C ARG A 78 13.06 10.12 -5.73
N LYS A 79 13.92 9.79 -4.79
CA LYS A 79 14.45 8.43 -4.64
C LYS A 79 13.36 7.48 -4.16
N LYS A 80 13.38 6.26 -4.66
CA LYS A 80 12.48 5.19 -4.24
C LYS A 80 12.80 4.75 -2.81
N PHE A 81 11.79 4.26 -2.11
CA PHE A 81 11.97 3.63 -0.79
C PHE A 81 12.45 2.18 -0.90
N GLY A 82 12.25 1.55 -2.07
CA GLY A 82 12.54 0.13 -2.25
C GLY A 82 11.52 -0.79 -1.57
N ILE A 83 10.37 -0.27 -1.17
CA ILE A 83 9.26 -0.99 -0.57
C ILE A 83 8.10 -0.98 -1.55
N ALA A 84 7.60 -2.16 -1.95
CA ALA A 84 6.40 -2.26 -2.75
C ALA A 84 5.15 -1.94 -1.91
N ALA A 85 4.17 -1.31 -2.54
CA ALA A 85 2.87 -1.02 -1.93
C ALA A 85 1.74 -1.32 -2.90
N VAL A 86 0.73 -2.07 -2.42
CA VAL A 86 -0.55 -2.23 -3.11
C VAL A 86 -1.45 -1.09 -2.67
N PHE A 87 -2.00 -0.34 -3.61
CA PHE A 87 -2.91 0.77 -3.32
C PHE A 87 -3.87 0.99 -4.48
N SER A 88 -4.93 1.75 -4.26
CA SER A 88 -5.82 2.21 -5.33
C SER A 88 -5.74 3.73 -5.43
N PRO A 89 -5.57 4.29 -6.63
CA PRO A 89 -5.69 5.72 -6.89
C PRO A 89 -7.15 6.21 -6.89
N GLU A 90 -8.14 5.31 -6.70
CA GLU A 90 -9.55 5.65 -6.68
C GLU A 90 -9.86 6.73 -5.63
N ASN A 91 -10.71 7.69 -5.98
CA ASN A 91 -11.21 8.66 -5.01
C ASN A 91 -12.15 7.97 -4.02
N ILE A 92 -11.90 8.17 -2.73
CA ILE A 92 -12.71 7.59 -1.66
C ILE A 92 -14.16 8.08 -1.78
N ARG A 93 -15.11 7.16 -1.64
CA ARG A 93 -16.54 7.43 -1.60
C ARG A 93 -17.03 7.43 -0.16
N TYR A 94 -17.73 8.49 0.21
CA TYR A 94 -18.25 8.70 1.55
C TYR A 94 -19.76 8.47 1.57
N PRO A 95 -20.29 7.70 2.53
CA PRO A 95 -21.73 7.59 2.73
C PRO A 95 -22.29 8.95 3.17
N GLN A 96 -23.40 9.34 2.58
CA GLN A 96 -24.15 10.54 2.93
C GLN A 96 -25.34 10.16 3.82
N GLY A 97 -25.86 11.14 4.59
CA GLY A 97 -26.97 10.90 5.52
C GLY A 97 -28.29 10.52 4.86
N ASP A 98 -28.42 10.69 3.54
CA ASP A 98 -29.58 10.34 2.70
C ASP A 98 -29.51 8.93 2.12
N GLY A 99 -28.48 8.15 2.45
CA GLY A 99 -28.23 6.81 1.90
C GLY A 99 -27.50 6.81 0.57
N CYS A 100 -27.16 7.97 0.00
CA CYS A 100 -26.33 8.08 -1.18
C CYS A 100 -24.83 7.99 -0.83
N VAL A 101 -23.98 7.89 -1.84
CA VAL A 101 -22.53 7.99 -1.71
C VAL A 101 -22.01 9.13 -2.57
N SER A 102 -21.00 9.86 -2.06
CA SER A 102 -20.37 10.98 -2.75
C SER A 102 -18.86 10.95 -2.56
N THR A 103 -18.12 11.57 -3.45
CA THR A 103 -16.68 11.85 -3.25
C THR A 103 -16.44 13.05 -2.33
N GLU A 104 -17.48 13.79 -1.98
CA GLU A 104 -17.40 14.89 -1.02
C GLU A 104 -17.45 14.35 0.41
N ARG A 105 -16.50 14.78 1.21
CA ARG A 105 -16.42 14.37 2.61
C ARG A 105 -17.51 15.08 3.43
N PRO A 106 -18.34 14.35 4.20
CA PRO A 106 -19.32 14.98 5.09
C PRO A 106 -18.66 15.88 6.14
N THR A 107 -19.21 17.07 6.35
CA THR A 107 -18.68 18.11 7.26
C THR A 107 -18.66 17.69 8.72
N HIS A 108 -19.44 16.68 9.12
CA HIS A 108 -19.59 16.22 10.51
C HIS A 108 -18.85 14.91 10.82
N GLN A 109 -18.06 14.34 9.90
CA GLN A 109 -17.27 13.17 10.21
C GLN A 109 -15.96 13.54 10.93
N PRO A 110 -15.59 12.85 12.02
CA PRO A 110 -14.30 13.05 12.68
C PRO A 110 -13.15 12.82 11.71
N ALA A 111 -12.09 13.62 11.87
CA ALA A 111 -10.89 13.49 11.05
C ALA A 111 -10.20 12.16 11.37
N GLY A 112 -10.20 11.23 10.42
CA GLY A 112 -9.49 9.94 10.53
C GLY A 112 -10.14 8.87 9.66
N LEU A 113 -9.34 7.94 9.19
CA LEU A 113 -9.79 6.71 8.55
C LEU A 113 -10.13 5.66 9.62
N ARG A 114 -11.16 5.91 10.41
CA ARG A 114 -11.60 4.94 11.42
C ARG A 114 -12.69 4.08 10.79
N CYS A 115 -12.60 2.77 10.97
CA CYS A 115 -13.62 1.81 10.49
C CYS A 115 -15.02 2.10 11.09
N ASP A 116 -15.06 2.77 12.25
CA ASP A 116 -16.29 3.24 12.92
C ASP A 116 -16.91 4.50 12.27
N ALA A 117 -16.20 5.15 11.33
CA ALA A 117 -16.68 6.33 10.61
C ALA A 117 -17.58 6.01 9.40
N GLY A 118 -18.08 4.78 9.29
CA GLY A 118 -19.02 4.37 8.24
C GLY A 118 -18.41 4.03 6.88
N PHE A 119 -17.07 3.93 6.80
CA PHE A 119 -16.42 3.43 5.59
C PHE A 119 -16.58 1.92 5.51
N GLY A 120 -17.43 1.47 4.60
CA GLY A 120 -17.47 0.08 4.19
C GLY A 120 -16.24 -0.31 3.36
N THR A 121 -15.88 -1.57 3.43
CA THR A 121 -14.98 -2.22 2.48
C THR A 121 -15.75 -3.23 1.66
N VAL A 122 -15.45 -3.34 0.38
CA VAL A 122 -16.05 -4.36 -0.48
C VAL A 122 -15.07 -5.50 -0.70
N THR A 123 -15.58 -6.72 -0.61
CA THR A 123 -14.76 -7.94 -0.60
C THR A 123 -13.85 -8.07 -1.82
N HIS A 124 -14.35 -7.74 -3.02
CA HIS A 124 -13.54 -7.86 -4.22
C HIS A 124 -12.35 -6.87 -4.26
N VAL A 125 -12.46 -5.70 -3.63
CA VAL A 125 -11.35 -4.75 -3.49
C VAL A 125 -10.33 -5.31 -2.50
N THR A 126 -10.75 -5.65 -1.28
CA THR A 126 -9.83 -6.17 -0.25
C THR A 126 -9.17 -7.49 -0.66
N ALA A 127 -9.91 -8.38 -1.33
CA ALA A 127 -9.36 -9.63 -1.87
C ALA A 127 -8.29 -9.34 -2.95
N THR A 128 -8.53 -8.39 -3.85
CA THR A 128 -7.55 -8.02 -4.88
C THR A 128 -6.28 -7.44 -4.27
N PHE A 129 -6.37 -6.60 -3.23
CA PHE A 129 -5.20 -6.15 -2.46
C PHE A 129 -4.38 -7.33 -1.95
N GLY A 130 -5.03 -8.30 -1.30
CA GLY A 130 -4.35 -9.48 -0.77
C GLY A 130 -3.74 -10.36 -1.83
N LEU A 131 -4.44 -10.61 -2.94
CA LEU A 131 -3.95 -11.44 -4.05
C LEU A 131 -2.76 -10.80 -4.76
N LEU A 132 -2.80 -9.50 -5.01
CA LEU A 132 -1.67 -8.77 -5.61
C LEU A 132 -0.45 -8.77 -4.67
N ALA A 133 -0.65 -8.54 -3.37
CA ALA A 133 0.43 -8.61 -2.39
C ALA A 133 1.05 -10.01 -2.32
N ALA A 134 0.22 -11.06 -2.31
CA ALA A 134 0.69 -12.45 -2.31
C ALA A 134 1.46 -12.78 -3.60
N GLY A 135 0.93 -12.39 -4.75
CA GLY A 135 1.59 -12.61 -6.04
C GLY A 135 2.96 -11.93 -6.14
N ASP A 136 3.06 -10.68 -5.70
CA ASP A 136 4.34 -9.94 -5.70
C ASP A 136 5.38 -10.62 -4.80
N ILE A 137 5.00 -10.99 -3.57
CA ILE A 137 5.96 -11.60 -2.63
C ILE A 137 6.38 -13.00 -3.09
N ILE A 138 5.47 -13.82 -3.61
CA ILE A 138 5.78 -15.15 -4.16
C ILE A 138 6.76 -15.01 -5.33
N ASN A 139 6.52 -14.08 -6.25
CA ASN A 139 7.41 -13.83 -7.36
C ASN A 139 8.81 -13.41 -6.89
N ARG A 140 8.91 -12.51 -5.92
CA ARG A 140 10.20 -12.08 -5.35
C ARG A 140 10.96 -13.25 -4.73
N ILE A 141 10.29 -14.12 -3.98
CA ILE A 141 10.91 -15.31 -3.37
C ILE A 141 11.37 -16.28 -4.45
N ALA A 142 10.50 -16.61 -5.43
CA ALA A 142 10.80 -17.54 -6.49
C ALA A 142 11.98 -17.08 -7.38
N TRP A 143 12.05 -15.79 -7.71
CA TRP A 143 13.11 -15.25 -8.57
C TRP A 143 14.41 -14.92 -7.81
N SER A 144 14.37 -14.70 -6.49
CA SER A 144 15.59 -14.51 -5.70
C SER A 144 16.44 -15.79 -5.63
N GLY A 145 15.82 -16.97 -5.75
CA GLY A 145 16.52 -18.26 -5.85
C GLY A 145 17.21 -18.50 -7.19
N ASN A 146 16.85 -17.75 -8.24
CA ASN A 146 17.32 -17.98 -9.63
C ASN A 146 18.45 -17.01 -10.06
N LYS A 147 19.27 -16.54 -9.14
CA LYS A 147 20.42 -15.67 -9.49
C LYS A 147 21.53 -16.36 -10.28
N GLU A 148 21.40 -17.64 -10.58
CA GLU A 148 22.30 -18.39 -11.45
C GLU A 148 21.59 -18.74 -12.78
N GLY A 149 21.51 -17.80 -13.72
CA GLY A 149 21.38 -18.06 -15.16
C GLY A 149 19.98 -18.29 -15.76
N GLY A 150 18.89 -17.97 -15.07
CA GLY A 150 17.55 -18.05 -15.64
C GLY A 150 17.09 -16.76 -16.35
N PRO A 151 16.17 -16.82 -17.34
CA PRO A 151 15.60 -15.62 -17.94
C PRO A 151 14.90 -14.76 -16.89
N GLY A 152 15.17 -13.45 -16.89
CA GLY A 152 14.54 -12.49 -15.98
C GLY A 152 13.00 -12.50 -16.06
N PRO A 153 12.32 -11.90 -15.10
CA PRO A 153 10.86 -11.81 -15.11
C PRO A 153 10.39 -11.17 -16.43
N PRO A 154 9.25 -11.61 -16.99
CA PRO A 154 8.73 -11.02 -18.20
C PRO A 154 8.54 -9.51 -17.96
N SER A 155 9.21 -8.70 -18.77
CA SER A 155 8.98 -7.26 -18.79
C SER A 155 7.52 -7.06 -19.19
N GLY A 156 6.69 -6.59 -18.26
CA GLY A 156 5.32 -6.22 -18.55
C GLY A 156 5.31 -5.10 -19.59
N SER A 157 5.25 -5.51 -20.87
CA SER A 157 4.85 -4.61 -21.95
C SER A 157 3.34 -4.46 -21.84
N GLY A 158 2.90 -3.23 -21.60
CA GLY A 158 1.50 -2.90 -21.41
C GLY A 158 0.57 -3.45 -22.50
N ILE A 159 -0.62 -3.74 -22.06
CA ILE A 159 -1.82 -3.74 -22.89
C ILE A 159 -2.57 -2.46 -22.55
#